data_ed6254ceb965ac189ffb60583cb83b1d
#
_entry.id   ed6254ceb965ac189ffb60583cb83b1d
#
_cell.length_a   1.000
_cell.length_b   1.000
_cell.length_c   1.000
_cell.angle_alpha   90.00
_cell.angle_beta   90.00
_cell.angle_gamma   90.00
#
_symmetry.space_group_name_H-M   'P 1'
#
loop_
_entity.id
_entity.type
_entity.pdbx_description
1 polymer ?
#
loop_
_entity_poly.entity_id
_entity_poly.type
_entity_poly.pdbx_seq_one_letter_code
_entity_poly.pdbx_strand_id
1 'polypeptide(L)'
;MTDAGLVAHLRSVRELDDALEVVVDVGNDSDRTLHYVAEVRAIDYDPATRRLRLRLSDRGRQLVIEAAMVEPTFRTVEPHSEASLVLSLPRTIVRLAPQAERSPEPRFEEHRIADATEVEVEIGWSRTPYYADVRARAEPPEAWEDGTAHASLTVRPE
;
A
#
# COMPACT_ATOMS: atom_id res chain seq x y z
N MET A 1 17.80 1.42 -21.07
CA MET A 1 17.08 0.16 -20.88
C MET A 1 16.34 0.23 -19.55
N THR A 2 15.03 0.25 -19.61
CA THR A 2 14.23 0.18 -18.42
C THR A 2 14.23 -1.24 -17.90
N ASP A 3 14.59 -1.41 -16.64
CA ASP A 3 14.50 -2.71 -16.01
C ASP A 3 13.04 -3.14 -15.96
N ALA A 4 12.73 -4.25 -16.60
CA ALA A 4 11.41 -4.84 -16.53
C ALA A 4 11.15 -5.29 -15.10
N GLY A 5 9.96 -5.04 -14.61
CA GLY A 5 9.58 -5.35 -13.25
C GLY A 5 8.08 -5.39 -13.07
N LEU A 6 7.65 -5.11 -11.85
CA LEU A 6 6.23 -5.07 -11.53
C LEU A 6 5.61 -3.78 -12.04
N VAL A 7 4.47 -3.91 -12.69
CA VAL A 7 3.65 -2.79 -13.18
C VAL A 7 2.31 -2.86 -12.47
N ALA A 8 1.81 -1.72 -12.02
CA ALA A 8 0.51 -1.64 -11.35
C ALA A 8 -0.43 -0.73 -12.12
N HIS A 9 -1.70 -1.08 -12.12
CA HIS A 9 -2.76 -0.28 -12.72
C HIS A 9 -3.99 -0.30 -11.80
N LEU A 10 -4.49 0.86 -11.44
CA LEU A 10 -5.72 0.96 -10.65
C LEU A 10 -6.92 0.81 -11.56
N ARG A 11 -7.66 -0.29 -11.36
CA ARG A 11 -8.83 -0.60 -12.17
C ARG A 11 -10.07 0.13 -11.66
N SER A 12 -10.32 0.08 -10.36
CA SER A 12 -11.54 0.67 -9.80
C SER A 12 -11.40 0.95 -8.30
N VAL A 13 -12.17 1.94 -7.86
CA VAL A 13 -12.35 2.25 -6.46
C VAL A 13 -13.85 2.38 -6.25
N ARG A 14 -14.44 1.56 -5.37
CA ARG A 14 -15.88 1.55 -5.13
C ARG A 14 -16.19 1.55 -3.64
N GLU A 15 -17.14 2.38 -3.27
CA GLU A 15 -17.69 2.31 -1.92
C GLU A 15 -18.77 1.24 -1.87
N LEU A 16 -18.59 0.28 -0.95
CA LEU A 16 -19.58 -0.76 -0.66
C LEU A 16 -20.27 -0.42 0.66
N ASP A 17 -21.26 -1.19 1.06
CA ASP A 17 -22.02 -0.92 2.28
C ASP A 17 -21.16 -0.91 3.53
N ASP A 18 -20.13 -1.73 3.58
CA ASP A 18 -19.28 -1.92 4.75
C ASP A 18 -17.79 -1.69 4.49
N ALA A 19 -17.41 -1.31 3.27
CA ALA A 19 -16.01 -1.21 2.91
C ALA A 19 -15.77 -0.29 1.72
N LEU A 20 -14.53 0.12 1.56
CA LEU A 20 -14.03 0.74 0.33
C LEU A 20 -13.22 -0.32 -0.39
N GLU A 21 -13.64 -0.68 -1.60
CA GLU A 21 -12.97 -1.70 -2.40
C GLU A 21 -12.06 -1.04 -3.45
N VAL A 22 -10.80 -1.42 -3.43
CA VAL A 22 -9.83 -0.94 -4.42
C VAL A 22 -9.31 -2.14 -5.19
N VAL A 23 -9.45 -2.12 -6.51
CA VAL A 23 -8.98 -3.20 -7.37
C VAL A 23 -7.76 -2.72 -8.14
N VAL A 24 -6.66 -3.46 -7.98
CA VAL A 24 -5.39 -3.15 -8.62
C VAL A 24 -5.01 -4.31 -9.53
N ASP A 25 -4.71 -4.02 -10.79
CA ASP A 25 -4.12 -5.00 -11.68
C ASP A 25 -2.61 -4.91 -11.57
N VAL A 26 -1.98 -6.06 -11.36
CA VAL A 26 -0.54 -6.18 -11.19
C VAL A 26 0.00 -7.01 -12.34
N GLY A 27 0.97 -6.48 -13.06
CA GLY A 27 1.59 -7.16 -14.19
C GLY A 27 3.08 -7.37 -13.95
N ASN A 28 3.60 -8.42 -14.56
CA ASN A 28 5.02 -8.73 -14.52
C ASN A 28 5.58 -8.69 -15.94
N ASP A 29 6.34 -7.64 -16.25
CA ASP A 29 6.97 -7.45 -17.56
C ASP A 29 8.35 -8.08 -17.67
N SER A 30 8.75 -8.87 -16.67
CA SER A 30 10.07 -9.49 -16.64
C SER A 30 10.01 -10.97 -17.02
N ASP A 31 11.20 -11.55 -17.20
CA ASP A 31 11.36 -12.97 -17.49
C ASP A 31 11.46 -13.83 -16.22
N ARG A 32 11.27 -13.22 -15.06
CA ARG A 32 11.39 -13.90 -13.76
C ARG A 32 10.10 -13.76 -12.97
N THR A 33 9.84 -14.74 -12.10
CA THR A 33 8.76 -14.64 -11.13
C THR A 33 9.05 -13.47 -10.20
N LEU A 34 8.07 -12.61 -9.97
CA LEU A 34 8.18 -11.50 -9.04
C LEU A 34 7.33 -11.73 -7.80
N HIS A 35 7.78 -11.20 -6.68
CA HIS A 35 7.09 -11.26 -5.40
C HIS A 35 6.72 -9.85 -4.99
N TYR A 36 5.53 -9.63 -4.49
CA TYR A 36 5.09 -8.30 -4.11
C TYR A 36 4.30 -8.32 -2.81
N VAL A 37 4.32 -7.18 -2.13
CA VAL A 37 3.54 -7.00 -0.90
C VAL A 37 2.07 -6.88 -1.28
N ALA A 38 1.22 -7.75 -0.76
CA ALA A 38 -0.18 -7.87 -1.15
C ALA A 38 -1.15 -7.38 -0.07
N GLU A 39 -0.67 -6.57 0.85
CA GLU A 39 -1.53 -5.96 1.87
C GLU A 39 -1.15 -4.51 2.11
N VAL A 40 -2.11 -3.73 2.55
CA VAL A 40 -1.88 -2.31 2.86
C VAL A 40 -1.06 -2.22 4.15
N ARG A 41 0.10 -1.59 4.06
CA ARG A 41 1.00 -1.37 5.19
C ARG A 41 0.81 0.00 5.83
N ALA A 42 0.34 0.97 5.06
CA ALA A 42 0.06 2.31 5.56
C ALA A 42 -1.01 2.96 4.71
N ILE A 43 -1.82 3.79 5.35
CA ILE A 43 -2.85 4.59 4.69
C ILE A 43 -2.57 6.06 5.01
N ASP A 44 -2.39 6.86 3.99
CA ASP A 44 -2.27 8.31 4.10
C ASP A 44 -3.46 8.97 3.42
N TYR A 45 -4.12 9.86 4.12
CA TYR A 45 -5.25 10.60 3.57
C TYR A 45 -5.13 12.08 3.90
N ASP A 46 -5.23 12.90 2.86
CA ASP A 46 -5.24 14.35 2.99
C ASP A 46 -6.68 14.84 2.82
N PRO A 47 -7.34 15.27 3.90
CA PRO A 47 -8.74 15.73 3.82
C PRO A 47 -8.90 17.03 3.01
N ALA A 48 -7.85 17.84 2.91
CA ALA A 48 -7.92 19.10 2.16
C ALA A 48 -7.98 18.85 0.66
N THR A 49 -7.19 17.91 0.16
CA THR A 49 -7.14 17.57 -1.25
C THR A 49 -7.97 16.33 -1.61
N ARG A 50 -8.45 15.60 -0.61
CA ARG A 50 -9.15 14.32 -0.76
C ARG A 50 -8.32 13.30 -1.50
N ARG A 51 -7.01 13.29 -1.22
CA ARG A 51 -6.08 12.36 -1.82
C ARG A 51 -5.79 11.22 -0.86
N LEU A 52 -6.03 10.00 -1.33
CA LEU A 52 -5.79 8.78 -0.57
C LEU A 52 -4.57 8.08 -1.16
N ARG A 53 -3.60 7.78 -0.31
CA ARG A 53 -2.43 7.02 -0.69
C ARG A 53 -2.39 5.73 0.09
N LEU A 54 -2.31 4.62 -0.63
CA LEU A 54 -2.19 3.29 -0.05
C LEU A 54 -0.79 2.77 -0.31
N ARG A 55 -0.09 2.43 0.76
CA ARG A 55 1.25 1.87 0.66
C ARG A 55 1.22 0.37 0.92
N LEU A 56 1.55 -0.40 -0.07
CA LEU A 56 1.82 -1.82 0.01
C LEU A 56 3.34 -2.00 -0.06
N SER A 57 4.04 -1.29 0.82
CA SER A 57 5.49 -1.23 0.86
C SER A 57 5.93 -0.81 2.26
N ASP A 58 7.02 -1.38 2.74
CA ASP A 58 7.63 -0.97 4.00
C ASP A 58 8.72 0.08 3.79
N ARG A 59 8.96 0.47 2.54
CA ARG A 59 9.97 1.48 2.21
C ARG A 59 9.57 2.85 2.77
N GLY A 60 10.49 3.49 3.48
CA GLY A 60 10.25 4.81 4.08
C GLY A 60 9.40 4.77 5.34
N ARG A 61 9.00 3.60 5.78
CA ARG A 61 8.22 3.45 7.00
C ARG A 61 9.13 3.56 8.22
N GLN A 62 8.70 4.34 9.21
CA GLN A 62 9.35 4.27 10.51
C GLN A 62 8.99 2.94 11.16
N LEU A 63 10.02 2.18 11.52
CA LEU A 63 9.81 0.91 12.19
C LEU A 63 9.31 1.15 13.60
N VAL A 64 8.02 0.88 13.80
CA VAL A 64 7.50 0.67 15.15
C VAL A 64 7.85 -0.77 15.50
N ILE A 65 8.43 -0.99 16.65
CA ILE A 65 8.91 -2.29 17.08
C ILE A 65 7.87 -3.41 16.91
N GLU A 66 6.63 -3.11 17.22
CA GLU A 66 5.52 -4.06 17.06
C GLU A 66 5.25 -4.41 15.59
N ALA A 67 5.34 -3.44 14.70
CA ALA A 67 5.10 -3.66 13.27
C ALA A 67 6.23 -4.46 12.62
N ALA A 68 7.46 -4.34 13.13
CA ALA A 68 8.59 -5.08 12.61
C ALA A 68 8.49 -6.59 12.85
N MET A 69 7.62 -7.00 13.76
CA MET A 69 7.42 -8.42 14.09
C MET A 69 6.30 -9.08 13.27
N VAL A 70 5.55 -8.31 12.50
CA VAL A 70 4.45 -8.83 11.68
C VAL A 70 4.94 -8.97 10.25
N GLU A 71 5.04 -10.21 9.80
CA GLU A 71 5.41 -10.50 8.42
C GLU A 71 4.27 -10.07 7.48
N PRO A 72 4.56 -9.27 6.46
CA PRO A 72 3.53 -8.87 5.49
C PRO A 72 3.10 -10.05 4.63
N THR A 73 1.90 -9.96 4.08
CA THR A 73 1.39 -10.93 3.11
C THR A 73 2.03 -10.68 1.76
N PHE A 74 2.52 -11.73 1.14
CA PHE A 74 3.15 -11.68 -0.18
C PHE A 74 2.36 -12.49 -1.19
N ARG A 75 2.41 -12.05 -2.44
CA ARG A 75 1.92 -12.81 -3.58
C ARG A 75 2.97 -12.85 -4.66
N THR A 76 2.83 -13.79 -5.56
CA THR A 76 3.74 -13.94 -6.69
C THR A 76 2.99 -13.71 -7.99
N VAL A 77 3.72 -13.22 -8.99
CA VAL A 77 3.21 -13.10 -10.35
C VAL A 77 4.25 -13.68 -11.30
N GLU A 78 3.81 -14.61 -12.13
CA GLU A 78 4.67 -15.31 -13.07
C GLU A 78 5.16 -14.37 -14.18
N PRO A 79 6.26 -14.74 -14.89
CA PRO A 79 6.75 -13.90 -16.00
C PRO A 79 5.67 -13.64 -17.03
N HIS A 80 5.61 -12.39 -17.49
CA HIS A 80 4.69 -11.95 -18.55
C HIS A 80 3.21 -12.25 -18.27
N SER A 81 2.86 -12.29 -16.99
CA SER A 81 1.50 -12.57 -16.52
C SER A 81 0.92 -11.39 -15.76
N GLU A 82 -0.39 -11.44 -15.57
CA GLU A 82 -1.12 -10.43 -14.80
C GLU A 82 -1.95 -11.09 -13.72
N ALA A 83 -2.21 -10.35 -12.65
CA ALA A 83 -3.08 -10.78 -11.55
C ALA A 83 -3.87 -9.57 -11.05
N SER A 84 -5.03 -9.83 -10.47
CA SER A 84 -5.83 -8.78 -9.83
C SER A 84 -5.68 -8.88 -8.33
N LEU A 85 -5.48 -7.74 -7.69
CA LEU A 85 -5.41 -7.61 -6.26
C LEU A 85 -6.60 -6.79 -5.78
N VAL A 86 -7.41 -7.36 -4.90
CA VAL A 86 -8.56 -6.67 -4.32
C VAL A 86 -8.22 -6.27 -2.90
N LEU A 87 -8.26 -4.97 -2.64
CA LEU A 87 -8.03 -4.41 -1.32
C LEU A 87 -9.35 -3.98 -0.71
N SER A 88 -9.63 -4.43 0.50
CA SER A 88 -10.82 -4.04 1.25
C SER A 88 -10.39 -3.16 2.42
N LEU A 89 -10.88 -1.93 2.44
CA LEU A 89 -10.51 -0.94 3.43
C LEU A 89 -11.75 -0.50 4.21
N PRO A 90 -11.59 -0.03 5.45
CA PRO A 90 -12.69 0.64 6.12
C PRO A 90 -13.07 1.91 5.34
N ARG A 91 -14.33 2.32 5.38
CA ARG A 91 -14.76 3.56 4.73
C ARG A 91 -14.25 4.80 5.45
N THR A 92 -13.94 4.66 6.71
CA THR A 92 -13.52 5.73 7.60
C THR A 92 -12.30 5.27 8.39
N ILE A 93 -11.33 6.16 8.56
CA ILE A 93 -10.16 5.92 9.40
C ILE A 93 -10.13 6.95 10.53
N VAL A 94 -9.53 6.55 11.65
CA VAL A 94 -9.31 7.43 12.79
C VAL A 94 -7.81 7.67 12.91
N ARG A 95 -7.42 8.93 12.96
CA ARG A 95 -6.02 9.32 13.06
C ARG A 95 -5.81 10.23 14.26
N LEU A 96 -4.61 10.19 14.81
CA LEU A 96 -4.21 11.13 15.82
C LEU A 96 -4.01 12.50 15.15
N ALA A 97 -4.76 13.50 15.61
CA ALA A 97 -4.63 14.85 15.10
C ALA A 97 -3.26 15.44 15.47
N PRO A 98 -2.68 16.31 14.63
CA PRO A 98 -1.49 17.05 15.02
C PRO A 98 -1.78 17.78 16.33
N GLN A 99 -0.97 17.54 17.35
CA GLN A 99 -1.16 18.19 18.62
C GLN A 99 -0.84 19.69 18.49
N ALA A 100 -1.82 20.51 18.83
CA ALA A 100 -1.51 21.90 19.13
C ALA A 100 -0.60 21.92 20.36
N GLU A 101 0.46 22.71 20.33
CA GLU A 101 1.49 22.77 21.38
C GLU A 101 0.96 22.94 22.81
N ARG A 102 -0.29 23.32 22.96
CA ARG A 102 -0.91 23.62 24.25
C ARG A 102 -2.00 22.66 24.68
N SER A 103 -2.24 21.59 23.91
CA SER A 103 -3.26 20.61 24.29
C SER A 103 -2.59 19.38 24.89
N PRO A 104 -2.77 19.10 26.19
CA PRO A 104 -2.17 17.92 26.80
C PRO A 104 -2.89 16.63 26.47
N GLU A 105 -4.08 16.71 25.86
CA GLU A 105 -4.87 15.53 25.54
C GLU A 105 -4.77 15.19 24.07
N PRO A 106 -4.54 13.89 23.73
CA PRO A 106 -4.56 13.47 22.34
C PRO A 106 -5.96 13.64 21.76
N ARG A 107 -6.02 14.19 20.55
CA ARG A 107 -7.26 14.31 19.80
C ARG A 107 -7.23 13.33 18.65
N PHE A 108 -8.35 12.67 18.43
CA PHE A 108 -8.52 11.79 17.29
C PHE A 108 -9.43 12.47 16.27
N GLU A 109 -9.03 12.36 15.01
CA GLU A 109 -9.82 12.85 13.89
C GLU A 109 -10.30 11.67 13.08
N GLU A 110 -11.56 11.72 12.70
CA GLU A 110 -12.17 10.74 11.83
C GLU A 110 -12.19 11.27 10.41
N HIS A 111 -11.67 10.48 9.48
CA HIS A 111 -11.64 10.84 8.07
C HIS A 111 -12.36 9.78 7.25
N ARG A 112 -13.31 10.22 6.44
CA ARG A 112 -14.03 9.33 5.54
C ARG A 112 -13.23 9.18 4.25
N ILE A 113 -12.41 8.14 4.18
CA ILE A 113 -11.55 7.91 3.01
C ILE A 113 -12.34 7.51 1.77
N ALA A 114 -13.59 7.06 1.94
CA ALA A 114 -14.50 6.82 0.82
C ALA A 114 -14.81 8.09 0.03
N ASP A 115 -14.56 9.27 0.59
CA ASP A 115 -14.73 10.56 -0.11
C ASP A 115 -13.52 10.94 -0.98
N ALA A 116 -12.51 10.10 -1.04
CA ALA A 116 -11.31 10.38 -1.82
C ALA A 116 -11.65 10.61 -3.30
N THR A 117 -11.08 11.66 -3.87
CA THR A 117 -11.23 11.98 -5.29
C THR A 117 -10.02 11.52 -6.10
N GLU A 118 -8.91 11.24 -5.45
CA GLU A 118 -7.72 10.67 -6.07
C GLU A 118 -7.17 9.58 -5.17
N VAL A 119 -6.90 8.43 -5.76
CA VAL A 119 -6.33 7.28 -5.06
C VAL A 119 -5.01 6.90 -5.71
N GLU A 120 -3.99 6.74 -4.89
CA GLU A 120 -2.68 6.25 -5.33
C GLU A 120 -2.33 4.98 -4.58
N VAL A 121 -1.67 4.07 -5.26
CA VAL A 121 -1.18 2.82 -4.69
C VAL A 121 0.32 2.70 -5.00
N GLU A 122 1.08 2.32 -4.00
CA GLU A 122 2.51 2.05 -4.11
C GLU A 122 2.76 0.62 -3.64
N ILE A 123 3.34 -0.23 -4.50
CA ILE A 123 3.53 -1.65 -4.22
C ILE A 123 5.01 -1.99 -4.27
N GLY A 124 5.55 -2.47 -3.16
CA GLY A 124 6.92 -2.96 -3.08
C GLY A 124 7.03 -4.36 -3.65
N TRP A 125 8.07 -4.61 -4.43
CA TRP A 125 8.28 -5.90 -5.08
C TRP A 125 9.76 -6.28 -5.11
N SER A 126 10.02 -7.57 -5.29
CA SER A 126 11.36 -8.10 -5.39
C SER A 126 11.40 -9.32 -6.31
N ARG A 127 12.55 -9.58 -6.88
CA ARG A 127 12.85 -10.80 -7.62
C ARG A 127 13.15 -11.97 -6.70
N THR A 128 13.35 -11.69 -5.42
CA THR A 128 13.70 -12.69 -4.41
C THR A 128 12.55 -12.90 -3.45
N PRO A 129 12.16 -14.16 -3.16
CA PRO A 129 11.14 -14.42 -2.15
C PRO A 129 11.57 -13.88 -0.77
N TYR A 130 10.59 -13.42 -0.01
CA TYR A 130 10.84 -13.00 1.36
C TYR A 130 10.88 -14.23 2.27
N TYR A 131 12.02 -14.49 2.84
CA TYR A 131 12.20 -15.61 3.76
C TYR A 131 12.34 -15.13 5.20
N ALA A 132 12.01 -16.00 6.12
CA ALA A 132 12.17 -15.73 7.55
C ALA A 132 13.62 -15.40 7.93
N ASP A 133 14.61 -15.90 7.18
CA ASP A 133 16.01 -15.60 7.41
C ASP A 133 16.40 -14.16 7.09
N VAL A 134 15.70 -13.51 6.17
CA VAL A 134 15.87 -12.07 5.92
C VAL A 134 15.53 -11.30 7.18
N ARG A 135 14.49 -11.71 7.88
CA ARG A 135 14.07 -11.15 9.14
C ARG A 135 15.10 -11.43 10.26
N ALA A 136 15.70 -12.62 10.24
CA ALA A 136 16.71 -13.01 11.22
C ALA A 136 18.01 -12.21 11.10
N ARG A 137 18.29 -11.64 9.93
CA ARG A 137 19.47 -10.78 9.72
C ARG A 137 19.28 -9.37 10.26
N ALA A 138 18.10 -9.06 10.80
CA ALA A 138 17.73 -7.73 11.29
C ALA A 138 17.79 -6.63 10.22
N GLU A 139 17.70 -7.01 8.95
CA GLU A 139 17.57 -6.05 7.86
C GLU A 139 16.16 -5.45 7.85
N PRO A 140 16.01 -4.16 7.55
CA PRO A 140 14.67 -3.59 7.44
C PRO A 140 13.91 -4.23 6.27
N PRO A 141 12.58 -4.40 6.39
CA PRO A 141 11.79 -5.02 5.32
C PRO A 141 11.94 -4.34 3.97
N GLU A 142 12.16 -3.02 3.93
CA GLU A 142 12.39 -2.30 2.68
C GLU A 142 13.67 -2.73 1.95
N ALA A 143 14.64 -3.33 2.66
CA ALA A 143 15.87 -3.82 2.02
C ALA A 143 15.60 -5.00 1.09
N TRP A 144 14.51 -5.72 1.29
CA TRP A 144 14.09 -6.80 0.41
C TRP A 144 13.59 -6.28 -0.93
N GLU A 145 13.01 -5.07 -0.95
CA GLU A 145 12.35 -4.53 -2.14
C GLU A 145 13.37 -4.10 -3.18
N ASP A 146 13.25 -4.66 -4.39
CA ASP A 146 14.06 -4.22 -5.55
C ASP A 146 13.50 -2.94 -6.15
N GLY A 147 12.22 -2.70 -5.99
CA GLY A 147 11.58 -1.51 -6.50
C GLY A 147 10.15 -1.36 -6.00
N THR A 148 9.51 -0.31 -6.46
CA THR A 148 8.11 -0.02 -6.17
C THR A 148 7.35 0.25 -7.46
N ALA A 149 6.14 -0.29 -7.55
CA ALA A 149 5.21 0.01 -8.64
C ALA A 149 4.20 1.03 -8.14
N HIS A 150 3.85 1.98 -8.98
CA HIS A 150 2.93 3.06 -8.66
C HIS A 150 1.75 3.05 -9.60
N ALA A 151 0.56 3.32 -9.07
CA ALA A 151 -0.64 3.51 -9.86
C ALA A 151 -1.51 4.58 -9.22
N SER A 152 -2.28 5.29 -10.02
CA SER A 152 -3.21 6.29 -9.54
C SER A 152 -4.50 6.28 -10.35
N LEU A 153 -5.57 6.70 -9.73
CA LEU A 153 -6.88 6.81 -10.37
C LEU A 153 -7.61 8.02 -9.80
N THR A 154 -8.16 8.83 -10.69
CA THR A 154 -9.04 9.91 -10.29
C THR A 154 -10.45 9.34 -10.17
N VAL A 155 -11.02 9.45 -8.98
CA VAL A 155 -12.38 8.99 -8.69
C VAL A 155 -13.32 10.17 -8.79
N ARG A 156 -14.28 10.09 -9.71
CA ARG A 156 -15.28 11.14 -9.81
C ARG A 156 -16.41 10.85 -8.83
N PRO A 157 -16.72 11.81 -7.94
CA PRO A 157 -17.91 11.64 -7.12
C PRO A 157 -19.16 11.65 -8.02
N GLU A 158 -20.00 10.68 -7.78
CA GLU A 158 -21.30 10.68 -8.44
C GLU A 158 -22.19 11.79 -7.89
#